data_24cb51d53e2a4035c5e93faf406844da
#
_entry.id   24cb51d53e2a4035c5e93faf406844da
#
_cell.length_a   1.000
_cell.length_b   1.000
_cell.length_c   1.000
_cell.angle_alpha   90.00
_cell.angle_beta   90.00
_cell.angle_gamma   90.00
#
_symmetry.space_group_name_H-M   'P 1'
#
loop_
_entity.id
_entity.type
_entity.pdbx_description
1 polymer ?
#
loop_
_entity_poly.entity_id
_entity_poly.type
_entity_poly.pdbx_seq_one_letter_code
_entity_poly.pdbx_strand_id
1 'polypeptide(L)'
;MKFFSSLTALLLSLATLGAAQAQPLRVGVTPGSLADSAQIAAREAKAQGLDVQIVEFTDWTLPNTALVNRDLDLNYYQHQAFLDTFNRENRQDLRAVAVGSRGNIGIFSKRYKSLASLPTGASVALANDTSNQARAIATLRDAGLVTLRANAPQLAQIDDIASNPKKLKFIEVAGPQLARALDDADITVVSLGGLLQAGQLETARQGLYYSVGTDAFWAIHFVTRADNVKDARVRQFIDIYQQSQAVRQQIHASYANESRFYSLPWLK
;
A
#
# COMPACT_ATOMS: atom_id res chain seq x y z
N MET A 1 -21.16 -84.71 18.23
CA MET A 1 -20.07 -83.83 18.61
C MET A 1 -19.94 -82.78 17.51
N LYS A 2 -20.39 -81.53 17.73
CA LYS A 2 -20.39 -80.47 16.74
C LYS A 2 -19.43 -79.36 17.22
N PHE A 3 -18.34 -79.18 16.52
CA PHE A 3 -17.40 -78.10 16.78
C PHE A 3 -17.89 -76.79 16.09
N PHE A 4 -18.18 -75.77 16.85
CA PHE A 4 -18.44 -74.44 16.34
C PHE A 4 -17.11 -73.66 16.31
N SER A 5 -16.67 -73.32 15.12
CA SER A 5 -15.55 -72.42 14.91
C SER A 5 -16.05 -70.97 14.89
N SER A 6 -15.73 -70.16 15.91
CA SER A 6 -16.00 -68.74 15.97
C SER A 6 -14.94 -67.98 15.18
N LEU A 7 -15.30 -67.40 14.05
CA LEU A 7 -14.46 -66.53 13.24
C LEU A 7 -14.61 -65.07 13.76
N THR A 8 -13.66 -64.61 14.51
CA THR A 8 -13.65 -63.22 14.99
C THR A 8 -13.12 -62.32 13.87
N ALA A 9 -14.02 -61.60 13.24
CA ALA A 9 -13.65 -60.58 12.23
C ALA A 9 -13.16 -59.31 12.94
N LEU A 10 -11.86 -59.03 12.87
CA LEU A 10 -11.21 -57.80 13.36
C LEU A 10 -11.43 -56.72 12.29
N LEU A 11 -12.43 -55.85 12.50
CA LEU A 11 -12.64 -54.64 11.71
C LEU A 11 -11.55 -53.58 12.05
N LEU A 12 -10.53 -53.49 11.20
CA LEU A 12 -9.59 -52.38 11.23
C LEU A 12 -10.32 -51.13 10.67
N SER A 13 -10.79 -50.26 11.56
CA SER A 13 -11.26 -48.94 11.23
C SER A 13 -10.06 -48.08 10.87
N LEU A 14 -9.72 -47.95 9.59
CA LEU A 14 -8.82 -46.88 9.10
C LEU A 14 -9.53 -45.56 9.34
N ALA A 15 -9.23 -44.90 10.43
CA ALA A 15 -9.52 -43.49 10.62
C ALA A 15 -8.65 -42.70 9.62
N THR A 16 -9.20 -42.37 8.45
CA THR A 16 -8.63 -41.37 7.57
C THR A 16 -8.73 -40.04 8.29
N LEU A 17 -7.66 -39.65 9.00
CA LEU A 17 -7.46 -38.27 9.37
C LEU A 17 -7.36 -37.48 8.06
N GLY A 18 -8.49 -36.99 7.57
CA GLY A 18 -8.49 -35.95 6.57
C GLY A 18 -7.72 -34.77 7.17
N ALA A 19 -6.51 -34.53 6.69
CA ALA A 19 -5.80 -33.30 6.99
C ALA A 19 -6.74 -32.17 6.61
N ALA A 20 -7.34 -31.49 7.59
CA ALA A 20 -8.07 -30.27 7.34
C ALA A 20 -7.09 -29.33 6.65
N GLN A 21 -7.28 -29.14 5.33
CA GLN A 21 -6.43 -28.26 4.55
C GLN A 21 -6.61 -26.85 5.15
N ALA A 22 -5.54 -26.35 5.75
CA ALA A 22 -5.60 -25.02 6.38
C ALA A 22 -6.06 -24.01 5.30
N GLN A 23 -7.04 -23.20 5.66
CA GLN A 23 -7.53 -22.14 4.76
C GLN A 23 -6.35 -21.26 4.33
N PRO A 24 -6.25 -20.89 3.04
CA PRO A 24 -5.17 -20.03 2.58
C PRO A 24 -5.19 -18.69 3.32
N LEU A 25 -4.03 -18.10 3.54
CA LEU A 25 -3.91 -16.73 4.03
C LEU A 25 -4.28 -15.77 2.89
N ARG A 26 -5.37 -15.01 3.03
CA ARG A 26 -5.85 -14.07 2.01
C ARG A 26 -5.24 -12.69 2.28
N VAL A 27 -4.44 -12.20 1.33
CA VAL A 27 -3.69 -10.95 1.43
C VAL A 27 -4.17 -9.97 0.36
N GLY A 28 -4.80 -8.86 0.79
CA GLY A 28 -5.26 -7.78 -0.07
C GLY A 28 -4.12 -6.80 -0.40
N VAL A 29 -3.94 -6.50 -1.68
CA VAL A 29 -2.90 -5.58 -2.18
C VAL A 29 -3.45 -4.67 -3.27
N THR A 30 -2.71 -3.61 -3.62
CA THR A 30 -2.97 -2.84 -4.85
C THR A 30 -1.99 -3.24 -5.95
N PRO A 31 -2.37 -3.12 -7.24
CA PRO A 31 -1.52 -3.47 -8.38
C PRO A 31 -0.16 -2.76 -8.38
N GLY A 32 0.80 -3.32 -9.13
CA GLY A 32 2.16 -2.83 -9.26
C GLY A 32 3.10 -3.40 -8.21
N SER A 33 4.07 -2.62 -7.74
CA SER A 33 5.16 -3.09 -6.85
C SER A 33 4.67 -3.87 -5.62
N LEU A 34 3.51 -3.51 -5.06
CA LEU A 34 2.96 -4.19 -3.88
C LEU A 34 2.44 -5.59 -4.24
N ALA A 35 1.65 -5.71 -5.31
CA ALA A 35 1.16 -7.00 -5.78
C ALA A 35 2.31 -7.90 -6.26
N ASP A 36 3.21 -7.36 -7.10
CA ASP A 36 4.34 -8.11 -7.66
C ASP A 36 5.22 -8.70 -6.56
N SER A 37 5.59 -7.89 -5.56
CA SER A 37 6.42 -8.33 -4.44
C SER A 37 5.69 -9.31 -3.51
N ALA A 38 4.39 -9.10 -3.26
CA ALA A 38 3.59 -10.01 -2.46
C ALA A 38 3.41 -11.39 -3.15
N GLN A 39 3.28 -11.42 -4.47
CA GLN A 39 3.23 -12.67 -5.25
C GLN A 39 4.55 -13.46 -5.18
N ILE A 40 5.71 -12.78 -5.16
CA ILE A 40 7.00 -13.45 -4.91
C ILE A 40 6.98 -14.10 -3.53
N ALA A 41 6.63 -13.35 -2.48
CA ALA A 41 6.56 -13.86 -1.12
C ALA A 41 5.56 -15.03 -0.99
N ALA A 42 4.41 -14.97 -1.68
CA ALA A 42 3.41 -16.05 -1.69
C ALA A 42 3.97 -17.35 -2.30
N ARG A 43 4.77 -17.26 -3.37
CA ARG A 43 5.44 -18.45 -3.95
C ARG A 43 6.47 -19.05 -2.98
N GLU A 44 7.25 -18.22 -2.30
CA GLU A 44 8.21 -18.70 -1.30
C GLU A 44 7.49 -19.28 -0.05
N ALA A 45 6.37 -18.67 0.36
CA ALA A 45 5.53 -19.17 1.45
C ALA A 45 4.96 -20.57 1.13
N LYS A 46 4.52 -20.79 -0.10
CA LYS A 46 4.03 -22.11 -0.55
C LYS A 46 5.09 -23.19 -0.47
N ALA A 47 6.33 -22.86 -0.82
CA ALA A 47 7.47 -23.80 -0.67
C ALA A 47 7.78 -24.13 0.81
N GLN A 48 7.31 -23.31 1.74
CA GLN A 48 7.43 -23.49 3.19
C GLN A 48 6.11 -24.01 3.85
N GLY A 49 5.17 -24.49 3.04
CA GLY A 49 3.93 -25.08 3.52
C GLY A 49 2.81 -24.07 3.89
N LEU A 50 2.98 -22.79 3.61
CA LEU A 50 1.97 -21.77 3.81
C LEU A 50 1.30 -21.42 2.47
N ASP A 51 0.02 -21.77 2.31
CA ASP A 51 -0.77 -21.35 1.15
C ASP A 51 -1.23 -19.89 1.33
N VAL A 52 -0.94 -19.05 0.32
CA VAL A 52 -1.25 -17.62 0.34
C VAL A 52 -1.97 -17.23 -0.93
N GLN A 53 -3.13 -16.61 -0.78
CA GLN A 53 -3.92 -16.06 -1.87
C GLN A 53 -3.77 -14.54 -1.90
N ILE A 54 -3.19 -14.01 -2.99
CA ILE A 54 -3.12 -12.57 -3.22
C ILE A 54 -4.40 -12.11 -3.92
N VAL A 55 -5.05 -11.07 -3.35
CA VAL A 55 -6.28 -10.46 -3.86
C VAL A 55 -5.97 -9.01 -4.21
N GLU A 56 -6.09 -8.65 -5.49
CA GLU A 56 -5.79 -7.30 -5.96
C GLU A 56 -7.03 -6.41 -5.97
N PHE A 57 -6.88 -5.17 -5.48
CA PHE A 57 -7.91 -4.14 -5.45
C PHE A 57 -7.47 -2.92 -6.25
N THR A 58 -8.30 -2.46 -7.16
CA THR A 58 -8.01 -1.29 -8.01
C THR A 58 -8.43 0.05 -7.38
N ASP A 59 -9.10 0.02 -6.24
CA ASP A 59 -9.42 1.19 -5.41
C ASP A 59 -8.79 1.08 -4.02
N TRP A 60 -8.82 2.19 -3.26
CA TRP A 60 -8.21 2.26 -1.92
C TRP A 60 -9.21 2.14 -0.76
N THR A 61 -10.50 2.01 -1.03
CA THR A 61 -11.54 1.94 0.02
C THR A 61 -11.87 0.51 0.42
N LEU A 62 -11.93 -0.41 -0.55
CA LEU A 62 -12.37 -1.79 -0.33
C LEU A 62 -11.42 -2.67 0.50
N PRO A 63 -10.07 -2.56 0.44
CA PRO A 63 -9.21 -3.49 1.15
C PRO A 63 -9.40 -3.51 2.67
N ASN A 64 -9.65 -2.36 3.29
CA ASN A 64 -9.95 -2.29 4.73
C ASN A 64 -11.34 -2.83 5.04
N THR A 65 -12.33 -2.56 4.21
CA THR A 65 -13.69 -3.10 4.34
C THR A 65 -13.68 -4.63 4.25
N ALA A 66 -12.96 -5.19 3.26
CA ALA A 66 -12.80 -6.64 3.10
C ALA A 66 -12.08 -7.27 4.32
N LEU A 67 -11.11 -6.57 4.90
CA LEU A 67 -10.43 -7.02 6.12
C LEU A 67 -11.39 -7.02 7.33
N VAL A 68 -12.20 -5.98 7.52
CA VAL A 68 -13.22 -5.90 8.56
C VAL A 68 -14.26 -7.03 8.41
N ASN A 69 -14.71 -7.28 7.19
CA ASN A 69 -15.70 -8.32 6.86
C ASN A 69 -15.14 -9.75 6.92
N ARG A 70 -13.85 -9.93 7.20
CA ARG A 70 -13.17 -11.25 7.21
C ARG A 70 -13.05 -11.90 5.82
N ASP A 71 -13.17 -11.13 4.74
CA ASP A 71 -12.88 -11.57 3.36
C ASP A 71 -11.37 -11.63 3.10
N LEU A 72 -10.59 -10.90 3.92
CA LEU A 72 -9.12 -10.93 3.98
C LEU A 72 -8.64 -11.27 5.39
N ASP A 73 -7.42 -11.79 5.48
CA ASP A 73 -6.72 -12.02 6.73
C ASP A 73 -5.66 -10.93 7.00
N LEU A 74 -5.14 -10.34 5.92
CA LEU A 74 -4.09 -9.32 5.92
C LEU A 74 -4.32 -8.38 4.73
N ASN A 75 -3.96 -7.09 4.85
CA ASN A 75 -3.75 -6.26 3.66
C ASN A 75 -2.39 -5.54 3.69
N TYR A 76 -1.91 -5.18 2.50
CA TYR A 76 -0.63 -4.50 2.30
C TYR A 76 -0.78 -3.47 1.17
N TYR A 77 -1.29 -2.26 1.51
CA TYR A 77 -1.54 -1.20 0.51
C TYR A 77 -1.52 0.22 1.07
N GLN A 78 -1.57 0.40 2.40
CA GLN A 78 -1.83 1.66 3.07
C GLN A 78 -0.70 2.07 4.01
N HIS A 79 -0.49 3.37 4.15
CA HIS A 79 0.39 3.95 5.16
C HIS A 79 -0.36 4.23 6.47
N GLN A 80 0.37 4.53 7.56
CA GLN A 80 -0.20 4.69 8.90
C GLN A 80 -1.31 5.76 8.94
N ALA A 81 -1.09 6.94 8.31
CA ALA A 81 -2.10 8.00 8.32
C ALA A 81 -3.43 7.58 7.68
N PHE A 82 -3.39 6.72 6.62
CA PHE A 82 -4.61 6.20 6.00
C PHE A 82 -5.33 5.21 6.93
N LEU A 83 -4.58 4.32 7.57
CA LEU A 83 -5.11 3.38 8.55
C LEU A 83 -5.78 4.11 9.73
N ASP A 84 -5.10 5.10 10.31
CA ASP A 84 -5.62 5.87 11.44
C ASP A 84 -6.91 6.63 11.07
N THR A 85 -6.94 7.20 9.86
CA THR A 85 -8.12 7.87 9.31
C THR A 85 -9.27 6.89 9.14
N PHE A 86 -9.03 5.74 8.50
CA PHE A 86 -10.05 4.70 8.34
C PHE A 86 -10.61 4.21 9.69
N ASN A 87 -9.74 3.90 10.65
CA ASN A 87 -10.13 3.43 11.97
C ASN A 87 -11.02 4.46 12.69
N ARG A 88 -10.62 5.74 12.67
CA ARG A 88 -11.36 6.83 13.30
C ARG A 88 -12.74 7.02 12.65
N GLU A 89 -12.79 7.11 11.34
CA GLU A 89 -14.03 7.43 10.59
C GLU A 89 -15.02 6.28 10.60
N ASN A 90 -14.55 5.04 10.59
CA ASN A 90 -15.38 3.84 10.56
C ASN A 90 -15.53 3.17 11.94
N ARG A 91 -14.95 3.72 13.01
CA ARG A 91 -14.94 3.14 14.36
C ARG A 91 -14.41 1.71 14.37
N GLN A 92 -13.32 1.49 13.64
CA GLN A 92 -12.65 0.20 13.53
C GLN A 92 -11.36 0.17 14.36
N ASP A 93 -10.80 -1.03 14.54
CA ASP A 93 -9.56 -1.29 15.26
C ASP A 93 -8.63 -2.21 14.45
N LEU A 94 -8.36 -1.82 13.20
CA LEU A 94 -7.37 -2.50 12.38
C LEU A 94 -5.96 -2.15 12.88
N ARG A 95 -5.03 -3.11 12.83
CA ARG A 95 -3.69 -2.98 13.39
C ARG A 95 -2.60 -3.12 12.35
N ALA A 96 -1.70 -2.15 12.29
CA ALA A 96 -0.44 -2.30 11.61
C ALA A 96 0.44 -3.29 12.39
N VAL A 97 0.90 -4.35 11.73
CA VAL A 97 1.70 -5.42 12.35
C VAL A 97 3.13 -5.49 11.82
N ALA A 98 3.42 -4.86 10.69
CA ALA A 98 4.77 -4.69 10.17
C ALA A 98 4.85 -3.55 9.17
N VAL A 99 6.07 -3.03 8.99
CA VAL A 99 6.39 -2.02 7.97
C VAL A 99 6.85 -2.70 6.69
N GLY A 100 6.35 -2.25 5.56
CA GLY A 100 6.78 -2.65 4.24
C GLY A 100 7.51 -1.53 3.48
N SER A 101 7.41 -1.51 2.14
CA SER A 101 8.09 -0.52 1.30
C SER A 101 7.47 0.88 1.41
N ARG A 102 8.26 1.89 1.12
CA ARG A 102 7.81 3.28 1.01
C ARG A 102 8.12 3.81 -0.39
N GLY A 103 7.09 4.06 -1.19
CA GLY A 103 7.22 4.84 -2.41
C GLY A 103 7.37 6.32 -2.09
N ASN A 104 8.35 6.99 -2.72
CA ASN A 104 8.47 8.43 -2.64
C ASN A 104 7.34 9.11 -3.40
N ILE A 105 7.02 10.34 -3.03
CA ILE A 105 6.01 11.17 -3.68
C ILE A 105 6.70 12.40 -4.28
N GLY A 106 6.10 13.02 -5.28
CA GLY A 106 6.65 14.21 -5.89
C GLY A 106 5.60 15.05 -6.59
N ILE A 107 6.05 16.18 -7.14
CA ILE A 107 5.28 17.08 -7.99
C ILE A 107 5.74 16.86 -9.42
N PHE A 108 4.82 16.54 -10.30
CA PHE A 108 5.10 16.19 -11.68
C PHE A 108 4.28 17.03 -12.66
N SER A 109 4.81 17.22 -13.85
CA SER A 109 4.15 17.92 -14.95
C SER A 109 4.57 17.33 -16.30
N LYS A 110 3.64 17.29 -17.24
CA LYS A 110 3.94 17.06 -18.67
C LYS A 110 4.25 18.35 -19.43
N ARG A 111 3.87 19.49 -18.86
CA ARG A 111 3.89 20.81 -19.53
C ARG A 111 5.04 21.68 -19.07
N TYR A 112 5.40 21.64 -17.79
CA TYR A 112 6.38 22.54 -17.19
C TYR A 112 7.64 21.78 -16.76
N LYS A 113 8.78 22.47 -16.80
CA LYS A 113 10.10 21.89 -16.48
C LYS A 113 10.66 22.36 -15.14
N SER A 114 9.99 23.31 -14.47
CA SER A 114 10.37 23.80 -13.15
C SER A 114 9.16 24.37 -12.40
N LEU A 115 9.21 24.40 -11.07
CA LEU A 115 8.18 25.05 -10.24
C LEU A 115 8.09 26.56 -10.53
N ALA A 116 9.24 27.20 -10.89
CA ALA A 116 9.27 28.61 -11.21
C ALA A 116 8.46 28.94 -12.47
N SER A 117 8.45 28.05 -13.46
CA SER A 117 7.74 28.24 -14.73
C SER A 117 6.21 28.04 -14.65
N LEU A 118 5.68 27.60 -13.51
CA LEU A 118 4.23 27.48 -13.33
C LEU A 118 3.55 28.83 -13.40
N PRO A 119 2.49 28.99 -14.21
CA PRO A 119 1.76 30.24 -14.30
C PRO A 119 0.91 30.49 -13.05
N THR A 120 0.50 31.72 -12.85
CA THR A 120 -0.53 32.06 -11.88
C THR A 120 -1.84 31.37 -12.27
N GLY A 121 -2.48 30.71 -11.31
CA GLY A 121 -3.73 29.97 -11.55
C GLY A 121 -3.51 28.57 -12.09
N ALA A 122 -2.26 28.04 -12.10
CA ALA A 122 -1.99 26.66 -12.49
C ALA A 122 -2.84 25.66 -11.70
N SER A 123 -3.33 24.63 -12.40
CA SER A 123 -4.12 23.54 -11.79
C SER A 123 -3.23 22.49 -11.17
N VAL A 124 -3.63 22.00 -9.98
CA VAL A 124 -2.92 20.99 -9.17
C VAL A 124 -3.87 19.85 -8.89
N ALA A 125 -3.64 18.67 -9.47
CA ALA A 125 -4.36 17.48 -9.08
C ALA A 125 -3.74 16.85 -7.83
N LEU A 126 -4.58 16.50 -6.86
CA LEU A 126 -4.20 15.84 -5.62
C LEU A 126 -5.32 14.88 -5.17
N ALA A 127 -5.00 13.99 -4.23
CA ALA A 127 -5.95 12.98 -3.76
C ALA A 127 -7.13 13.62 -3.01
N ASN A 128 -8.29 13.00 -3.14
CA ASN A 128 -9.53 13.41 -2.46
C ASN A 128 -9.73 12.75 -1.08
N ASP A 129 -8.83 11.83 -0.67
CA ASP A 129 -8.88 11.29 0.68
C ASP A 129 -8.02 12.13 1.65
N THR A 130 -8.48 12.23 2.89
CA THR A 130 -7.91 13.08 3.94
C THR A 130 -6.40 12.89 4.10
N SER A 131 -5.92 11.66 4.12
CA SER A 131 -4.52 11.37 4.45
C SER A 131 -3.57 11.63 3.29
N ASN A 132 -3.94 11.26 2.06
CA ASN A 132 -3.13 11.55 0.88
C ASN A 132 -3.25 13.01 0.43
N GLN A 133 -4.39 13.68 0.65
CA GLN A 133 -4.50 15.12 0.47
C GLN A 133 -3.50 15.85 1.39
N ALA A 134 -3.48 15.50 2.67
CA ALA A 134 -2.53 16.09 3.62
C ALA A 134 -1.08 15.86 3.21
N ARG A 135 -0.74 14.65 2.74
CA ARG A 135 0.60 14.35 2.21
C ARG A 135 0.94 15.21 0.99
N ALA A 136 -0.02 15.43 0.10
CA ALA A 136 0.15 16.29 -1.08
C ALA A 136 0.35 17.76 -0.67
N ILE A 137 -0.46 18.28 0.25
CA ILE A 137 -0.34 19.65 0.79
C ILE A 137 1.03 19.85 1.48
N ALA A 138 1.47 18.89 2.29
CA ALA A 138 2.81 18.93 2.88
C ALA A 138 3.91 18.97 1.80
N THR A 139 3.77 18.19 0.72
CA THR A 139 4.71 18.19 -0.41
C THR A 139 4.74 19.56 -1.12
N LEU A 140 3.58 20.19 -1.33
CA LEU A 140 3.49 21.53 -1.93
C LEU A 140 4.10 22.60 -1.03
N ARG A 141 3.90 22.51 0.30
CA ARG A 141 4.53 23.38 1.29
C ARG A 141 6.05 23.24 1.27
N ASP A 142 6.56 22.03 1.30
CA ASP A 142 7.99 21.75 1.31
C ASP A 142 8.67 22.17 0.01
N ALA A 143 7.94 22.18 -1.09
CA ALA A 143 8.35 22.72 -2.38
C ALA A 143 8.25 24.26 -2.48
N GLY A 144 7.77 24.94 -1.43
CA GLY A 144 7.64 26.41 -1.38
C GLY A 144 6.49 26.99 -2.19
N LEU A 145 5.52 26.16 -2.61
CA LEU A 145 4.38 26.60 -3.42
C LEU A 145 3.22 27.16 -2.59
N VAL A 146 3.09 26.71 -1.34
CA VAL A 146 2.06 27.15 -0.39
C VAL A 146 2.65 27.27 1.01
N THR A 147 1.99 28.02 1.92
CA THR A 147 2.25 27.97 3.35
C THR A 147 0.98 27.57 4.10
N LEU A 148 1.13 26.96 5.27
CA LEU A 148 0.03 26.54 6.12
C LEU A 148 -0.19 27.54 7.27
N ARG A 149 -1.40 27.54 7.85
CA ARG A 149 -1.70 28.26 9.07
C ARG A 149 -0.82 27.77 10.22
N ALA A 150 -0.47 28.66 11.16
CA ALA A 150 0.42 28.32 12.28
C ALA A 150 -0.08 27.13 13.14
N ASN A 151 -1.39 26.95 13.22
CA ASN A 151 -2.06 25.88 13.97
C ASN A 151 -2.65 24.80 13.06
N ALA A 152 -2.16 24.65 11.84
CA ALA A 152 -2.63 23.60 10.94
C ALA A 152 -2.39 22.21 11.57
N PRO A 153 -3.36 21.28 11.44
CA PRO A 153 -3.21 19.92 11.95
C PRO A 153 -2.13 19.15 11.17
N GLN A 154 -1.66 18.05 11.73
CA GLN A 154 -0.72 17.16 11.03
C GLN A 154 -1.25 16.70 9.67
N LEU A 155 -2.56 16.41 9.58
CA LEU A 155 -3.25 16.09 8.33
C LEU A 155 -3.95 17.35 7.78
N ALA A 156 -3.15 18.37 7.46
CA ALA A 156 -3.62 19.63 6.89
C ALA A 156 -4.31 19.43 5.53
N GLN A 157 -5.43 20.10 5.31
CA GLN A 157 -6.22 20.06 4.10
C GLN A 157 -6.08 21.37 3.29
N ILE A 158 -6.73 21.46 2.14
CA ILE A 158 -6.71 22.68 1.29
C ILE A 158 -7.10 23.92 2.09
N ASP A 159 -8.09 23.82 2.98
CA ASP A 159 -8.58 24.91 3.81
C ASP A 159 -7.56 25.39 4.88
N ASP A 160 -6.52 24.61 5.14
CA ASP A 160 -5.43 24.97 6.05
C ASP A 160 -4.32 25.79 5.38
N ILE A 161 -4.42 26.07 4.08
CA ILE A 161 -3.46 26.87 3.35
C ILE A 161 -3.65 28.35 3.73
N ALA A 162 -2.59 28.95 4.29
CA ALA A 162 -2.57 30.36 4.65
C ALA A 162 -2.16 31.26 3.48
N SER A 163 -1.24 30.79 2.64
CA SER A 163 -0.76 31.56 1.47
C SER A 163 -0.59 30.64 0.26
N ASN A 164 -1.08 31.14 -0.88
CA ASN A 164 -0.99 30.50 -2.19
C ASN A 164 -0.61 31.57 -3.23
N PRO A 165 0.68 31.97 -3.27
CA PRO A 165 1.13 33.12 -4.08
C PRO A 165 0.86 32.96 -5.56
N LYS A 166 0.95 31.71 -6.08
CA LYS A 166 0.66 31.42 -7.49
C LYS A 166 -0.83 31.22 -7.77
N LYS A 167 -1.72 31.40 -6.78
CA LYS A 167 -3.17 31.19 -6.91
C LYS A 167 -3.50 29.81 -7.55
N LEU A 168 -2.77 28.78 -7.11
CA LEU A 168 -2.97 27.40 -7.59
C LEU A 168 -4.43 26.97 -7.39
N LYS A 169 -4.98 26.27 -8.38
CA LYS A 169 -6.34 25.75 -8.36
C LYS A 169 -6.28 24.24 -8.09
N PHE A 170 -6.84 23.81 -6.98
CA PHE A 170 -6.80 22.41 -6.57
C PHE A 170 -7.93 21.62 -7.23
N ILE A 171 -7.59 20.44 -7.75
CA ILE A 171 -8.50 19.47 -8.36
C ILE A 171 -8.35 18.17 -7.58
N GLU A 172 -9.40 17.82 -6.86
CA GLU A 172 -9.44 16.60 -6.05
C GLU A 172 -9.87 15.42 -6.90
N VAL A 173 -9.05 14.37 -6.95
CA VAL A 173 -9.31 13.16 -7.72
C VAL A 173 -9.07 11.91 -6.86
N ALA A 174 -9.71 10.80 -7.21
CA ALA A 174 -9.43 9.53 -6.56
C ALA A 174 -7.95 9.14 -6.72
N GLY A 175 -7.30 8.68 -5.64
CA GLY A 175 -5.87 8.40 -5.63
C GLY A 175 -5.35 7.56 -6.80
N PRO A 176 -6.01 6.46 -7.21
CA PRO A 176 -5.61 5.67 -8.38
C PRO A 176 -5.64 6.43 -9.72
N GLN A 177 -6.32 7.59 -9.80
CA GLN A 177 -6.42 8.39 -11.01
C GLN A 177 -5.37 9.50 -11.10
N LEU A 178 -4.58 9.76 -10.04
CA LEU A 178 -3.63 10.87 -9.99
C LEU A 178 -2.61 10.87 -11.13
N ALA A 179 -2.08 9.70 -11.51
CA ALA A 179 -1.14 9.60 -12.62
C ALA A 179 -1.77 10.02 -13.97
N ARG A 180 -3.05 9.72 -14.18
CA ARG A 180 -3.80 10.12 -15.38
C ARG A 180 -4.17 11.59 -15.36
N ALA A 181 -4.40 12.16 -14.19
CA ALA A 181 -4.73 13.58 -14.05
C ALA A 181 -3.65 14.52 -14.61
N LEU A 182 -2.43 14.04 -14.86
CA LEU A 182 -1.37 14.76 -15.58
C LEU A 182 -1.71 15.10 -17.04
N ASP A 183 -2.71 14.48 -17.63
CA ASP A 183 -3.15 14.80 -18.98
C ASP A 183 -3.94 16.12 -19.00
N ASP A 184 -4.67 16.41 -17.92
CA ASP A 184 -5.58 17.55 -17.82
C ASP A 184 -5.05 18.66 -16.90
N ALA A 185 -4.40 18.31 -15.79
CA ALA A 185 -3.84 19.27 -14.83
C ALA A 185 -2.45 19.77 -15.25
N ASP A 186 -2.10 20.97 -14.77
CA ASP A 186 -0.77 21.55 -14.99
C ASP A 186 0.31 20.80 -14.21
N ILE A 187 0.00 20.42 -12.97
CA ILE A 187 0.83 19.55 -12.12
C ILE A 187 -0.05 18.56 -11.37
N THR A 188 0.56 17.45 -10.97
CA THR A 188 -0.04 16.51 -10.00
C THR A 188 0.94 16.21 -8.87
N VAL A 189 0.38 15.95 -7.68
CA VAL A 189 1.15 15.39 -6.55
C VAL A 189 0.81 13.92 -6.44
N VAL A 190 1.75 13.06 -6.81
CA VAL A 190 1.51 11.62 -6.92
C VAL A 190 2.73 10.82 -6.48
N SER A 191 2.51 9.57 -6.05
CA SER A 191 3.60 8.63 -5.73
C SER A 191 4.30 8.17 -7.00
N LEU A 192 5.62 7.96 -6.91
CA LEU A 192 6.40 7.40 -7.99
C LEU A 192 5.91 6.01 -8.42
N GLY A 193 5.47 5.18 -7.46
CA GLY A 193 4.85 3.90 -7.78
C GLY A 193 3.59 4.03 -8.65
N GLY A 194 2.75 5.04 -8.41
CA GLY A 194 1.56 5.32 -9.23
C GLY A 194 1.90 5.73 -10.66
N LEU A 195 2.94 6.57 -10.84
CA LEU A 195 3.42 6.93 -12.19
C LEU A 195 3.98 5.73 -12.94
N LEU A 196 4.79 4.90 -12.27
CA LEU A 196 5.39 3.71 -12.89
C LEU A 196 4.33 2.68 -13.28
N GLN A 197 3.33 2.47 -12.41
CA GLN A 197 2.18 1.62 -12.73
C GLN A 197 1.39 2.12 -13.94
N ALA A 198 1.33 3.44 -14.12
CA ALA A 198 0.70 4.07 -15.29
C ALA A 198 1.62 4.13 -16.54
N GLY A 199 2.80 3.50 -16.50
CA GLY A 199 3.76 3.49 -17.62
C GLY A 199 4.48 4.82 -17.83
N GLN A 200 4.47 5.75 -16.86
CA GLN A 200 4.99 7.11 -17.01
C GLN A 200 6.41 7.26 -16.43
N LEU A 201 7.32 6.35 -16.80
CA LEU A 201 8.70 6.34 -16.28
C LEU A 201 9.43 7.66 -16.56
N GLU A 202 9.34 8.20 -17.78
CA GLU A 202 10.05 9.45 -18.13
C GLU A 202 9.51 10.64 -17.31
N THR A 203 8.22 10.70 -17.06
CA THR A 203 7.62 11.70 -16.16
C THR A 203 8.14 11.50 -14.72
N ALA A 204 8.22 10.24 -14.26
CA ALA A 204 8.74 9.93 -12.93
C ALA A 204 10.21 10.37 -12.75
N ARG A 205 11.02 10.31 -13.80
CA ARG A 205 12.42 10.76 -13.81
C ARG A 205 12.59 12.26 -13.81
N GLN A 206 11.61 13.00 -14.34
CA GLN A 206 11.63 14.45 -14.55
C GLN A 206 10.72 15.20 -13.57
N GLY A 207 10.60 14.73 -12.33
CA GLY A 207 9.80 15.42 -11.31
C GLY A 207 10.30 16.85 -11.05
N LEU A 208 9.36 17.76 -10.87
CA LEU A 208 9.65 19.14 -10.50
C LEU A 208 10.12 19.25 -9.04
N TYR A 209 9.68 18.33 -8.21
CA TYR A 209 10.06 18.18 -6.80
C TYR A 209 9.88 16.73 -6.34
N TYR A 210 10.77 16.25 -5.48
CA TYR A 210 10.68 14.93 -4.86
C TYR A 210 10.69 15.05 -3.33
N SER A 211 9.65 14.56 -2.69
CA SER A 211 9.63 14.35 -1.25
C SER A 211 10.17 12.95 -0.93
N VAL A 212 11.45 12.90 -0.65
CA VAL A 212 12.15 11.66 -0.30
C VAL A 212 12.24 11.48 1.21
N GLY A 213 12.31 10.25 1.68
CA GLY A 213 12.47 9.99 3.10
C GLY A 213 12.43 8.52 3.45
N THR A 214 12.73 8.22 4.71
CA THR A 214 12.74 6.87 5.25
C THR A 214 11.77 6.73 6.42
N ASP A 215 10.91 7.72 6.63
CA ASP A 215 9.92 7.75 7.69
C ASP A 215 8.92 6.60 7.52
N ALA A 216 8.81 5.77 8.54
CA ALA A 216 7.89 4.64 8.58
C ALA A 216 6.41 5.06 8.55
N PHE A 217 6.07 6.28 9.01
CA PHE A 217 4.69 6.77 9.00
C PHE A 217 4.05 6.79 7.60
N TRP A 218 4.86 7.10 6.56
CA TRP A 218 4.43 7.10 5.16
C TRP A 218 4.79 5.82 4.40
N ALA A 219 5.41 4.84 5.07
CA ALA A 219 5.62 3.52 4.49
C ALA A 219 4.29 2.75 4.41
N ILE A 220 4.20 1.83 3.48
CA ILE A 220 3.07 0.91 3.42
C ILE A 220 3.22 -0.14 4.52
N HIS A 221 2.15 -0.41 5.22
CA HIS A 221 2.11 -1.35 6.34
C HIS A 221 1.36 -2.63 5.97
N PHE A 222 1.78 -3.71 6.60
CA PHE A 222 0.97 -4.91 6.73
C PHE A 222 -0.05 -4.68 7.83
N VAL A 223 -1.33 -4.80 7.52
CA VAL A 223 -2.44 -4.48 8.41
C VAL A 223 -3.37 -5.67 8.54
N THR A 224 -3.79 -5.96 9.76
CA THR A 224 -4.75 -7.03 10.06
C THR A 224 -5.79 -6.58 11.09
N ARG A 225 -6.79 -7.41 11.36
CA ARG A 225 -7.74 -7.17 12.44
C ARG A 225 -7.07 -7.35 13.81
N ALA A 226 -7.59 -6.69 14.84
CA ALA A 226 -7.09 -6.81 16.20
C ALA A 226 -7.11 -8.27 16.74
N ASP A 227 -8.15 -9.04 16.36
CA ASP A 227 -8.28 -10.46 16.76
C ASP A 227 -7.32 -11.39 16.01
N ASN A 228 -6.69 -10.92 14.93
CA ASN A 228 -5.82 -11.71 14.04
C ASN A 228 -4.32 -11.37 14.19
N VAL A 229 -3.96 -10.44 15.06
CA VAL A 229 -2.56 -10.00 15.27
C VAL A 229 -1.61 -11.14 15.65
N LYS A 230 -2.14 -12.17 16.31
CA LYS A 230 -1.36 -13.34 16.78
C LYS A 230 -1.40 -14.53 15.81
N ASP A 231 -2.02 -14.42 14.66
CA ASP A 231 -2.06 -15.49 13.67
C ASP A 231 -0.63 -15.80 13.18
N ALA A 232 -0.19 -17.02 13.41
CA ALA A 232 1.16 -17.46 13.03
C ALA A 232 1.39 -17.39 11.50
N ARG A 233 0.34 -17.59 10.69
CA ARG A 233 0.40 -17.48 9.23
C ARG A 233 0.71 -16.04 8.79
N VAL A 234 0.11 -15.04 9.45
CA VAL A 234 0.38 -13.61 9.18
C VAL A 234 1.84 -13.30 9.47
N ARG A 235 2.35 -13.71 10.63
CA ARG A 235 3.76 -13.51 10.98
C ARG A 235 4.70 -14.21 10.01
N GLN A 236 4.46 -15.48 9.71
CA GLN A 236 5.27 -16.25 8.77
C GLN A 236 5.34 -15.60 7.39
N PHE A 237 4.21 -15.14 6.85
CA PHE A 237 4.19 -14.45 5.56
C PHE A 237 5.01 -13.15 5.57
N ILE A 238 4.87 -12.33 6.62
CA ILE A 238 5.62 -11.09 6.79
C ILE A 238 7.13 -11.36 6.90
N ASP A 239 7.51 -12.36 7.70
CA ASP A 239 8.93 -12.74 7.86
C ASP A 239 9.54 -13.19 6.52
N ILE A 240 8.82 -14.02 5.75
CA ILE A 240 9.23 -14.43 4.40
C ILE A 240 9.38 -13.21 3.51
N TYR A 241 8.39 -12.31 3.47
CA TYR A 241 8.42 -11.12 2.65
C TYR A 241 9.64 -10.24 2.96
N GLN A 242 9.88 -9.95 4.24
CA GLN A 242 10.95 -9.03 4.66
C GLN A 242 12.35 -9.65 4.51
N GLN A 243 12.50 -10.98 4.65
CA GLN A 243 13.80 -11.67 4.52
C GLN A 243 14.14 -12.00 3.07
N SER A 244 13.16 -12.12 2.18
CA SER A 244 13.36 -12.54 0.80
C SER A 244 14.21 -11.55 -0.01
N GLN A 245 15.30 -12.05 -0.58
CA GLN A 245 16.09 -11.28 -1.54
C GLN A 245 15.30 -11.07 -2.85
N ALA A 246 14.53 -12.05 -3.29
CA ALA A 246 13.74 -11.96 -4.52
C ALA A 246 12.64 -10.90 -4.40
N VAL A 247 12.01 -10.75 -3.23
CA VAL A 247 11.07 -9.64 -2.94
C VAL A 247 11.77 -8.29 -3.10
N ARG A 248 12.96 -8.12 -2.51
CA ARG A 248 13.72 -6.86 -2.64
C ARG A 248 14.11 -6.55 -4.08
N GLN A 249 14.54 -7.57 -4.82
CA GLN A 249 14.86 -7.44 -6.25
C GLN A 249 13.63 -7.07 -7.08
N GLN A 250 12.48 -7.68 -6.80
CA GLN A 250 11.24 -7.33 -7.48
C GLN A 250 10.81 -5.89 -7.19
N ILE A 251 10.88 -5.45 -5.93
CA ILE A 251 10.59 -4.04 -5.60
C ILE A 251 11.51 -3.11 -6.38
N HIS A 252 12.83 -3.40 -6.40
CA HIS A 252 13.79 -2.59 -7.15
C HIS A 252 13.45 -2.52 -8.64
N ALA A 253 13.12 -3.66 -9.25
CA ALA A 253 12.69 -3.73 -10.66
C ALA A 253 11.38 -2.95 -10.91
N SER A 254 10.39 -3.07 -10.03
CA SER A 254 9.12 -2.32 -10.13
C SER A 254 9.31 -0.81 -10.04
N TYR A 255 10.43 -0.35 -9.40
CA TYR A 255 10.83 1.06 -9.39
C TYR A 255 11.89 1.37 -10.47
N ALA A 256 11.88 0.65 -11.59
CA ALA A 256 12.76 0.83 -12.75
C ALA A 256 14.26 0.81 -12.39
N ASN A 257 14.63 0.07 -11.36
CA ASN A 257 15.98 -0.02 -10.79
C ASN A 257 16.53 1.32 -10.24
N GLU A 258 15.65 2.26 -9.90
CA GLU A 258 16.04 3.56 -9.34
C GLU A 258 15.81 3.62 -7.82
N SER A 259 16.85 3.42 -7.04
CA SER A 259 16.80 3.42 -5.57
C SER A 259 16.30 4.75 -4.96
N ARG A 260 16.41 5.86 -5.69
CA ARG A 260 15.87 7.17 -5.27
C ARG A 260 14.33 7.23 -5.28
N PHE A 261 13.64 6.27 -5.90
CA PHE A 261 12.19 6.28 -6.03
C PHE A 261 11.45 5.64 -4.86
N TYR A 262 12.16 4.87 -4.03
CA TYR A 262 11.58 4.13 -2.92
C TYR A 262 12.58 3.97 -1.76
N SER A 263 12.10 3.44 -0.65
CA SER A 263 12.92 2.97 0.46
C SER A 263 12.34 1.70 1.08
N LEU A 264 13.17 0.96 1.79
CA LEU A 264 12.82 -0.27 2.50
C LEU A 264 13.07 -0.06 4.02
N PRO A 265 12.13 0.58 4.74
CA PRO A 265 12.34 0.96 6.14
C PRO A 265 12.60 -0.21 7.09
N TRP A 266 12.20 -1.43 6.73
CA TRP A 266 12.44 -2.63 7.56
C TRP A 266 13.89 -3.15 7.51
N LEU A 267 14.75 -2.60 6.64
CA LEU A 267 16.17 -3.00 6.52
C LEU A 267 17.12 -2.17 7.41
N LYS A 268 16.57 -1.35 8.30
CA LYS A 268 17.35 -0.50 9.21
C LYS A 268 17.71 -1.20 10.50
#